data_d20ef5656c8477f2cca023b67b0ac675
#
_entry.id   d20ef5656c8477f2cca023b67b0ac675
#
_cell.length_a   1.000
_cell.length_b   1.000
_cell.length_c   1.000
_cell.angle_alpha   90.00
_cell.angle_beta   90.00
_cell.angle_gamma   90.00
#
_symmetry.space_group_name_H-M   'P 1'
#
loop_
_entity.id
_entity.type
_entity.pdbx_description
1 polymer ?
#
loop_
_entity_poly.entity_id
_entity_poly.type
_entity_poly.pdbx_seq_one_letter_code
_entity_poly.pdbx_strand_id
1 'polypeptide(L)'
;ADVTGTEILQDVLGERKIAFVRGPIFANMVLADELNRTPPKTQAALLEAMQEHTISYAGTTYPLPEPFFVLATQNPLEQAGTYPLPEAQLDRFLLHIRVGYPSEAEERAILDRTTGSGMGKANAVMDGEGK
;
A
#
# COMPACT_ATOMS: atom_id res chain seq x y z
N ALA A 1 -12.81 -6.40 -2.59
CA ALA A 1 -13.11 -5.37 -1.59
C ALA A 1 -12.53 -4.04 -2.06
N ASP A 2 -13.30 -2.96 -1.97
CA ASP A 2 -12.81 -1.63 -2.34
C ASP A 2 -11.77 -1.18 -1.30
N VAL A 3 -10.63 -0.75 -1.75
CA VAL A 3 -9.51 -0.29 -0.90
C VAL A 3 -9.91 0.93 -0.05
N THR A 4 -10.81 1.76 -0.57
CA THR A 4 -11.31 2.97 0.09
C THR A 4 -12.34 2.66 1.17
N GLY A 5 -13.12 1.60 1.00
CA GLY A 5 -14.21 1.23 1.87
C GLY A 5 -15.49 0.93 1.10
N THR A 6 -16.55 0.69 1.81
CA THR A 6 -17.85 0.37 1.25
C THR A 6 -18.97 0.94 2.13
N GLU A 7 -20.12 1.20 1.52
CA GLU A 7 -21.34 1.51 2.26
C GLU A 7 -22.06 0.22 2.63
N ILE A 8 -22.49 0.14 3.86
CA ILE A 8 -23.34 -0.94 4.34
C ILE A 8 -24.66 -0.37 4.86
N LEU A 9 -25.72 -1.13 4.66
CA LEU A 9 -27.01 -0.82 5.25
C LEU A 9 -27.04 -1.38 6.67
N GLN A 10 -27.08 -0.52 7.65
CA GLN A 10 -27.21 -0.90 9.05
C GLN A 10 -28.65 -0.66 9.54
N ASP A 11 -29.19 -1.63 10.23
CA ASP A 11 -30.47 -1.49 10.94
C ASP A 11 -30.17 -1.08 12.39
N VAL A 12 -30.42 0.18 12.71
CA VAL A 12 -30.18 0.73 14.04
C VAL A 12 -31.53 1.13 14.62
N LEU A 13 -32.01 0.36 15.61
CA LEU A 13 -33.28 0.60 16.30
C LEU A 13 -34.52 0.63 15.38
N GLY A 14 -34.51 -0.19 14.31
CA GLY A 14 -35.59 -0.25 13.33
C GLY A 14 -35.51 0.81 12.21
N GLU A 15 -34.50 1.66 12.21
CA GLU A 15 -34.23 2.58 11.12
C GLU A 15 -33.03 2.05 10.28
N ARG A 16 -33.24 1.98 8.97
CA ARG A 16 -32.19 1.60 8.02
C ARG A 16 -31.32 2.82 7.70
N LYS A 17 -30.06 2.79 8.13
CA LYS A 17 -29.07 3.84 7.86
C LYS A 17 -27.94 3.29 6.99
N ILE A 18 -27.52 4.07 6.00
CA ILE A 18 -26.32 3.77 5.23
C ILE A 18 -25.13 4.27 6.03
N ALA A 19 -24.19 3.36 6.34
CA ALA A 19 -22.97 3.69 7.05
C ALA A 19 -21.75 3.37 6.16
N PHE A 20 -20.81 4.29 6.09
CA PHE A 20 -19.54 4.08 5.44
C PHE A 20 -18.60 3.26 6.33
N VAL A 21 -18.17 2.12 5.84
CA VAL A 21 -17.15 1.29 6.50
C VAL A 21 -15.81 1.54 5.83
N ARG A 22 -14.86 2.04 6.60
CA ARG A 22 -13.52 2.38 6.13
C ARG A 22 -12.79 1.14 5.61
N GLY A 23 -12.14 1.27 4.46
CA GLY A 23 -11.31 0.24 3.86
C GLY A 23 -9.89 0.24 4.41
N PRO A 24 -9.04 -0.68 3.92
CA PRO A 24 -7.67 -0.86 4.40
C PRO A 24 -6.74 0.33 4.15
N ILE A 25 -7.12 1.29 3.30
CA ILE A 25 -6.34 2.52 3.08
C ILE A 25 -6.30 3.44 4.31
N PHE A 26 -7.25 3.29 5.25
CA PHE A 26 -7.29 4.07 6.50
C PHE A 26 -6.32 3.49 7.53
N ALA A 27 -5.04 3.53 7.20
CA ALA A 27 -3.92 3.09 8.03
C ALA A 27 -2.75 4.07 7.91
N ASN A 28 -1.85 4.07 8.88
CA ASN A 28 -0.65 4.90 8.83
C ASN A 28 0.36 4.40 7.79
N MET A 29 0.43 3.08 7.58
CA MET A 29 1.29 2.46 6.59
C MET A 29 0.47 1.52 5.70
N VAL A 30 0.58 1.71 4.40
CA VAL A 30 -0.11 0.92 3.38
C VAL A 30 0.92 0.25 2.49
N LEU A 31 0.84 -1.07 2.38
CA LEU A 31 1.59 -1.84 1.40
C LEU A 31 0.68 -2.12 0.19
N ALA A 32 1.03 -1.53 -0.95
CA ALA A 32 0.37 -1.74 -2.24
C ALA A 32 1.22 -2.68 -3.11
N ASP A 33 1.03 -3.97 -2.92
CA ASP A 33 1.78 -4.98 -3.66
C ASP A 33 1.25 -5.10 -5.10
N GLU A 34 2.19 -5.19 -6.06
CA GLU A 34 1.90 -5.25 -7.49
C GLU A 34 0.94 -4.14 -7.97
N LEU A 35 1.24 -2.89 -7.63
CA LEU A 35 0.38 -1.74 -7.94
C LEU A 35 0.00 -1.64 -9.43
N ASN A 36 0.90 -2.04 -10.33
CA ASN A 36 0.65 -2.08 -11.76
C ASN A 36 -0.40 -3.13 -12.20
N ARG A 37 -0.80 -4.06 -11.33
CA ARG A 37 -1.90 -5.01 -11.56
C ARG A 37 -3.23 -4.54 -10.98
N THR A 38 -3.19 -3.46 -10.25
CA THR A 38 -4.37 -2.90 -9.60
C THR A 38 -5.20 -2.10 -10.61
N PRO A 39 -6.54 -2.19 -10.60
CA PRO A 39 -7.39 -1.39 -11.48
C PRO A 39 -7.14 0.11 -11.37
N PRO A 40 -7.28 0.89 -12.45
CA PRO A 40 -7.01 2.33 -12.46
C PRO A 40 -7.74 3.13 -11.40
N LYS A 41 -8.97 2.74 -11.06
CA LYS A 41 -9.75 3.39 -10.00
C LYS A 41 -9.05 3.28 -8.63
N THR A 42 -8.52 2.11 -8.32
CA THR A 42 -7.80 1.87 -7.05
C THR A 42 -6.45 2.57 -7.05
N GLN A 43 -5.74 2.57 -8.19
CA GLN A 43 -4.49 3.33 -8.33
C GLN A 43 -4.75 4.83 -8.08
N ALA A 44 -5.80 5.40 -8.69
CA ALA A 44 -6.16 6.81 -8.50
C ALA A 44 -6.49 7.15 -7.05
N ALA A 45 -7.21 6.29 -6.35
CA ALA A 45 -7.53 6.47 -4.93
C ALA A 45 -6.26 6.46 -4.05
N LEU A 46 -5.31 5.56 -4.34
CA LEU A 46 -4.05 5.51 -3.61
C LEU A 46 -3.20 6.76 -3.85
N LEU A 47 -3.14 7.23 -5.10
CA LEU A 47 -2.40 8.44 -5.47
C LEU A 47 -3.03 9.71 -4.87
N GLU A 48 -4.36 9.78 -4.81
CA GLU A 48 -5.09 10.85 -4.09
C GLU A 48 -4.70 10.83 -2.60
N ALA A 49 -4.74 9.66 -1.98
CA ALA A 49 -4.38 9.49 -0.58
C ALA A 49 -2.95 9.97 -0.26
N MET A 50 -2.00 9.67 -1.16
CA MET A 50 -0.60 10.09 -1.00
C MET A 50 -0.42 11.60 -1.13
N GLN A 51 -1.22 12.25 -1.97
CA GLN A 51 -1.09 13.68 -2.27
C GLN A 51 -1.88 14.55 -1.30
N GLU A 52 -3.14 14.19 -1.04
CA GLU A 52 -4.09 15.02 -0.32
C GLU A 52 -4.25 14.60 1.15
N HIS A 53 -3.73 13.43 1.53
CA HIS A 53 -3.93 12.80 2.86
C HIS A 53 -5.40 12.61 3.21
N THR A 54 -6.24 12.47 2.17
CA THR A 54 -7.68 12.27 2.27
C THR A 54 -8.16 11.25 1.25
N ILE A 55 -9.36 10.74 1.47
CA ILE A 55 -10.08 9.89 0.54
C ILE A 55 -11.45 10.49 0.27
N SER A 56 -11.80 10.66 -1.00
CA SER A 56 -13.13 11.09 -1.44
C SER A 56 -13.99 9.88 -1.76
N TYR A 57 -15.12 9.74 -1.07
CA TYR A 57 -16.08 8.67 -1.30
C TYR A 57 -17.52 9.22 -1.22
N ALA A 58 -18.33 8.94 -2.25
CA ALA A 58 -19.74 9.38 -2.34
C ALA A 58 -19.95 10.87 -2.05
N GLY A 59 -19.04 11.72 -2.51
CA GLY A 59 -19.10 13.18 -2.29
C GLY A 59 -18.64 13.67 -0.91
N THR A 60 -18.22 12.76 -0.04
CA THR A 60 -17.68 13.09 1.29
C THR A 60 -16.17 12.86 1.31
N THR A 61 -15.42 13.79 1.91
CA THR A 61 -13.97 13.68 2.08
C THR A 61 -13.65 13.20 3.49
N TYR A 62 -12.87 12.14 3.58
CA TYR A 62 -12.45 11.52 4.84
C TYR A 62 -10.94 11.73 5.03
N PRO A 63 -10.48 12.30 6.15
CA PRO A 63 -9.06 12.42 6.43
C PRO A 63 -8.46 11.06 6.75
N LEU A 64 -7.23 10.84 6.30
CA LEU A 64 -6.43 9.68 6.66
C LEU A 64 -5.68 9.91 7.97
N PRO A 65 -5.34 8.84 8.71
CA PRO A 65 -4.52 8.96 9.90
C PRO A 65 -3.09 9.40 9.52
N GLU A 66 -2.53 10.31 10.28
CA GLU A 66 -1.13 10.74 10.10
C GLU A 66 -0.18 10.12 11.16
N PRO A 67 1.09 9.88 10.81
CA PRO A 67 1.67 9.99 9.48
C PRO A 67 1.13 8.93 8.52
N PHE A 68 0.96 9.29 7.24
CA PHE A 68 0.51 8.38 6.19
C PHE A 68 1.68 8.04 5.25
N PHE A 69 1.96 6.76 5.07
CA PHE A 69 3.06 6.28 4.25
C PHE A 69 2.63 5.11 3.36
N VAL A 70 3.02 5.15 2.09
CA VAL A 70 2.73 4.09 1.11
C VAL A 70 4.03 3.46 0.63
N LEU A 71 4.12 2.15 0.75
CA LEU A 71 5.11 1.33 0.09
C LEU A 71 4.43 0.56 -1.05
N ALA A 72 4.85 0.82 -2.29
CA ALA A 72 4.29 0.15 -3.46
C ALA A 72 5.35 -0.70 -4.16
N THR A 73 4.94 -1.86 -4.67
CA THR A 73 5.78 -2.68 -5.53
C THR A 73 5.23 -2.72 -6.95
N GLN A 74 6.10 -2.94 -7.92
CA GLN A 74 5.76 -3.20 -9.31
C GLN A 74 6.60 -4.35 -9.83
N ASN A 75 6.00 -5.24 -10.60
CA ASN A 75 6.72 -6.26 -11.35
C ASN A 75 6.78 -5.85 -12.83
N PRO A 76 7.93 -5.34 -13.33
CA PRO A 76 8.04 -4.86 -14.70
C PRO A 76 8.07 -5.97 -15.75
N LEU A 77 8.31 -7.23 -15.34
CA LEU A 77 8.47 -8.35 -16.27
C LEU A 77 7.13 -8.91 -16.75
N GLU A 78 6.06 -8.74 -15.99
CA GLU A 78 4.73 -9.18 -16.36
C GLU A 78 3.95 -8.04 -17.03
N GLN A 79 3.74 -8.13 -18.35
CA GLN A 79 2.96 -7.13 -19.10
C GLN A 79 1.47 -7.50 -19.23
N ALA A 80 1.14 -8.80 -19.17
CA ALA A 80 -0.25 -9.25 -19.29
C ALA A 80 -1.07 -8.90 -18.05
N GLY A 81 -2.21 -8.24 -18.24
CA GLY A 81 -3.12 -7.87 -17.16
C GLY A 81 -2.60 -6.73 -16.27
N THR A 82 -1.68 -5.91 -16.77
CA THR A 82 -1.16 -4.75 -16.05
C THR A 82 -1.74 -3.43 -16.56
N TYR A 83 -1.80 -2.46 -15.67
CA TYR A 83 -2.15 -1.06 -15.92
C TYR A 83 -0.94 -0.20 -15.56
N PRO A 84 -0.07 0.13 -16.53
CA PRO A 84 1.16 0.87 -16.24
C PRO A 84 0.82 2.25 -15.67
N LEU A 85 1.58 2.66 -14.65
CA LEU A 85 1.48 4.00 -14.11
C LEU A 85 2.26 4.97 -15.00
N PRO A 86 1.66 6.07 -15.46
CA PRO A 86 2.38 7.15 -16.14
C PRO A 86 3.52 7.71 -15.27
N GLU A 87 4.60 8.19 -15.88
CA GLU A 87 5.74 8.79 -15.17
C GLU A 87 5.31 9.90 -14.20
N ALA A 88 4.40 10.78 -14.62
CA ALA A 88 3.85 11.85 -13.78
C ALA A 88 3.15 11.35 -12.50
N GLN A 89 2.72 10.10 -12.47
CA GLN A 89 2.14 9.47 -11.27
C GLN A 89 3.22 8.83 -10.39
N LEU A 90 4.31 8.35 -11.00
CA LEU A 90 5.46 7.80 -10.29
C LEU A 90 6.22 8.90 -9.53
N ASP A 91 6.25 10.12 -10.04
CA ASP A 91 6.88 11.30 -9.39
C ASP A 91 6.28 11.65 -8.02
N ARG A 92 5.13 11.09 -7.68
CA ARG A 92 4.51 11.25 -6.35
C ARG A 92 5.16 10.39 -5.27
N PHE A 93 5.96 9.40 -5.67
CA PHE A 93 6.73 8.59 -4.74
C PHE A 93 8.05 9.27 -4.41
N LEU A 94 8.37 9.37 -3.14
CA LEU A 94 9.59 10.02 -2.65
C LEU A 94 10.87 9.29 -3.12
N LEU A 95 10.79 7.97 -3.22
CA LEU A 95 11.92 7.12 -3.59
C LEU A 95 11.48 6.05 -4.59
N HIS A 96 12.38 5.74 -5.52
CA HIS A 96 12.24 4.61 -6.42
C HIS A 96 13.44 3.68 -6.25
N ILE A 97 13.19 2.46 -5.79
CA ILE A 97 14.20 1.43 -5.55
C ILE A 97 14.06 0.36 -6.61
N ARG A 98 15.13 0.11 -7.34
CA ARG A 98 15.23 -1.00 -8.30
C ARG A 98 15.86 -2.20 -7.60
N VAL A 99 15.12 -3.31 -7.54
CA VAL A 99 15.61 -4.59 -7.02
C VAL A 99 15.96 -5.46 -8.23
N GLY A 100 17.25 -5.77 -8.38
CA GLY A 100 17.76 -6.68 -9.40
C GLY A 100 17.95 -8.10 -8.84
N TYR A 101 18.30 -9.03 -9.72
CA TYR A 101 18.75 -10.34 -9.29
C TYR A 101 20.11 -10.23 -8.59
N PRO A 102 20.33 -11.00 -7.53
CA PRO A 102 21.63 -11.05 -6.87
C PRO A 102 22.69 -11.65 -7.80
N SER A 103 23.93 -11.27 -7.60
CA SER A 103 25.07 -11.94 -8.24
C SER A 103 25.24 -13.36 -7.67
N GLU A 104 25.96 -14.23 -8.39
CA GLU A 104 26.23 -15.61 -7.92
C GLU A 104 26.87 -15.66 -6.53
N ALA A 105 27.73 -14.69 -6.20
CA ALA A 105 28.34 -14.62 -4.88
C ALA A 105 27.34 -14.23 -3.79
N GLU A 106 26.40 -13.33 -4.11
CA GLU A 106 25.33 -12.93 -3.19
C GLU A 106 24.31 -14.05 -3.01
N GLU A 107 23.97 -14.81 -4.08
CA GLU A 107 23.11 -16.00 -3.98
C GLU A 107 23.69 -17.03 -3.04
N ARG A 108 25.01 -17.31 -3.15
CA ARG A 108 25.69 -18.22 -2.22
C ARG A 108 25.61 -17.73 -0.77
N ALA A 109 25.84 -16.43 -0.55
CA ALA A 109 25.75 -15.85 0.78
C ALA A 109 24.31 -15.91 1.35
N ILE A 110 23.28 -15.76 0.50
CA ILE A 110 21.87 -15.90 0.90
C ILE A 110 21.60 -17.36 1.31
N LEU A 111 22.03 -18.33 0.50
CA LEU A 111 21.88 -19.75 0.81
C LEU A 111 22.55 -20.11 2.14
N ASP A 112 23.79 -19.68 2.39
CA ASP A 112 24.49 -19.93 3.62
C ASP A 112 23.76 -19.35 4.85
N ARG A 113 23.15 -18.17 4.72
CA ARG A 113 22.38 -17.52 5.80
C ARG A 113 21.01 -18.17 6.04
N THR A 114 20.34 -18.64 4.98
CA THR A 114 18.98 -19.16 5.09
C THR A 114 18.92 -20.64 5.40
N THR A 115 19.96 -21.41 5.04
CA THR A 115 20.09 -22.84 5.35
C THR A 115 20.79 -23.08 6.69
N GLY A 116 21.47 -22.08 7.25
CA GLY A 116 22.04 -22.10 8.61
C GLY A 116 20.97 -21.86 9.69
N SER A 117 21.27 -22.23 10.93
CA SER A 117 20.35 -22.18 12.08
C SER A 117 20.01 -20.76 12.60
N GLY A 118 20.29 -19.70 11.86
CA GLY A 118 20.11 -18.31 12.26
C GLY A 118 19.06 -17.57 11.43
N MET A 119 17.79 -17.68 11.78
CA MET A 119 16.82 -16.67 11.33
C MET A 119 17.15 -15.31 11.94
N GLY A 120 17.51 -14.34 11.10
CA GLY A 120 17.71 -12.96 11.54
C GLY A 120 16.46 -12.42 12.23
N LYS A 121 16.58 -12.01 13.48
CA LYS A 121 15.48 -11.39 14.22
C LYS A 121 15.50 -9.89 13.97
N ALA A 122 14.42 -9.33 13.47
CA ALA A 122 14.29 -7.89 13.36
C ALA A 122 14.19 -7.25 14.75
N ASN A 123 15.00 -6.22 14.99
CA ASN A 123 14.92 -5.43 16.20
C ASN A 123 14.20 -4.11 15.91
N ALA A 124 13.41 -3.64 16.85
CA ALA A 124 12.82 -2.30 16.73
C ALA A 124 13.93 -1.25 16.75
N VAL A 125 13.91 -0.32 15.80
CA VAL A 125 14.87 0.78 15.66
C VAL A 125 14.33 2.06 16.31
N MET A 126 13.00 2.20 16.36
CA MET A 126 12.30 3.32 17.00
C MET A 126 11.14 2.79 17.82
N ASP A 127 10.83 3.45 18.93
CA ASP A 127 9.59 3.26 19.66
C ASP A 127 8.47 4.11 19.03
N GLY A 128 7.20 3.80 19.35
CA GLY A 128 6.05 4.49 18.81
C GLY A 128 5.89 5.95 19.28
N GLU A 129 6.78 6.46 20.12
CA GLU A 129 6.74 7.81 20.68
C GLU A 129 7.61 8.83 19.91
N GLY A 130 8.23 8.42 18.77
CA GLY A 130 8.80 9.33 17.79
C GLY A 130 9.97 10.20 18.28
N LYS A 131 10.82 9.65 19.14
CA LYS A 131 12.09 10.29 19.54
C LYS A 131 13.28 9.49 19.08
#